data_f2b9de58c53bdb9feb97fdb45ebff8cc
#
_entry.id   f2b9de58c53bdb9feb97fdb45ebff8cc
#
_cell.length_a   1.000
_cell.length_b   1.000
_cell.length_c   1.000
_cell.angle_alpha   90.00
_cell.angle_beta   90.00
_cell.angle_gamma   90.00
#
_symmetry.space_group_name_H-M   'P 1'
#
loop_
_entity.id
_entity.type
_entity.pdbx_description
1 polymer ?
#
loop_
_entity_poly.entity_id
_entity_poly.type
_entity_poly.pdbx_seq_one_letter_code
_entity_poly.pdbx_strand_id
1 'polypeptide(L)'
;MPRKGPVPKRDILADPKFNSIKVAKFINQIMQRGKKSVAEKIMYSALDQISAKSKQDPLKVFDDALDQVSPQVEVKSRRVGGATYQVPIEVKSSRKMALAMRWLVTSAKKRSEKKMADKLANELLEASDGRGEAVKKRQDTHKMADANKAFSHFRF
;
A
#
# COMPACT_ATOMS: atom_id res chain seq x y z
N MET A 1 -13.60 -3.32 -22.30
CA MET A 1 -12.76 -2.12 -22.25
C MET A 1 -13.49 -0.95 -22.91
N PRO A 2 -13.47 0.25 -22.36
CA PRO A 2 -14.11 1.39 -22.97
C PRO A 2 -13.40 1.74 -24.29
N ARG A 3 -14.19 1.89 -25.36
CA ARG A 3 -13.64 2.20 -26.70
C ARG A 3 -13.56 3.71 -26.99
N LYS A 4 -14.30 4.53 -26.25
CA LYS A 4 -14.45 5.99 -26.48
C LYS A 4 -13.66 6.89 -25.53
N GLY A 5 -12.81 6.37 -24.68
CA GLY A 5 -12.02 7.19 -23.75
C GLY A 5 -11.78 6.54 -22.38
N PRO A 6 -11.07 7.22 -21.49
CA PRO A 6 -10.82 6.72 -20.14
C PRO A 6 -12.12 6.67 -19.33
N VAL A 7 -12.24 5.62 -18.51
CA VAL A 7 -13.37 5.49 -17.58
C VAL A 7 -13.32 6.62 -16.54
N PRO A 8 -14.43 7.34 -16.29
CA PRO A 8 -14.47 8.36 -15.25
C PRO A 8 -14.18 7.73 -13.88
N LYS A 9 -13.34 8.38 -13.11
CA LYS A 9 -13.02 7.94 -11.75
C LYS A 9 -14.16 8.38 -10.83
N ARG A 10 -14.66 7.46 -10.01
CA ARG A 10 -15.65 7.78 -8.97
C ARG A 10 -14.96 8.52 -7.83
N ASP A 11 -15.59 9.56 -7.32
CA ASP A 11 -15.17 10.25 -6.11
C ASP A 11 -15.38 9.36 -4.90
N ILE A 12 -14.38 9.32 -4.02
CA ILE A 12 -14.43 8.55 -2.79
C ILE A 12 -14.69 9.55 -1.66
N LEU A 13 -15.80 9.37 -0.96
CA LEU A 13 -16.13 10.15 0.22
C LEU A 13 -15.13 9.83 1.34
N ALA A 14 -14.82 10.83 2.16
CA ALA A 14 -13.99 10.65 3.34
C ALA A 14 -14.66 9.71 4.37
N ASP A 15 -13.85 9.04 5.16
CA ASP A 15 -14.34 8.18 6.24
C ASP A 15 -15.09 8.98 7.29
N PRO A 16 -16.29 8.55 7.73
CA PRO A 16 -17.12 9.34 8.66
C PRO A 16 -16.51 9.48 10.06
N LYS A 17 -15.71 8.52 10.53
CA LYS A 17 -15.09 8.55 11.88
C LYS A 17 -13.87 9.47 11.92
N PHE A 18 -13.01 9.39 10.90
CA PHE A 18 -11.72 10.11 10.87
C PHE A 18 -11.67 11.24 9.84
N ASN A 19 -12.72 11.42 9.06
CA ASN A 19 -12.80 12.42 7.96
C ASN A 19 -11.58 12.38 7.01
N SER A 20 -11.06 11.17 6.74
CA SER A 20 -9.86 10.94 5.94
C SER A 20 -10.18 10.11 4.69
N ILE A 21 -9.82 10.66 3.52
CA ILE A 21 -9.92 9.95 2.23
C ILE A 21 -8.92 8.79 2.18
N LYS A 22 -7.74 8.90 2.83
CA LYS A 22 -6.75 7.83 2.86
C LYS A 22 -7.30 6.62 3.61
N VAL A 23 -7.94 6.83 4.76
CA VAL A 23 -8.61 5.77 5.54
C VAL A 23 -9.72 5.11 4.72
N ALA A 24 -10.58 5.89 4.06
CA ALA A 24 -11.62 5.35 3.21
C ALA A 24 -11.07 4.48 2.07
N LYS A 25 -9.99 4.92 1.40
CA LYS A 25 -9.31 4.12 0.36
C LYS A 25 -8.71 2.84 0.93
N PHE A 26 -8.16 2.90 2.13
CA PHE A 26 -7.57 1.74 2.79
C PHE A 26 -8.64 0.72 3.21
N ILE A 27 -9.78 1.16 3.72
CA ILE A 27 -10.95 0.31 3.98
C ILE A 27 -11.38 -0.43 2.70
N ASN A 28 -11.46 0.28 1.58
CA ASN A 28 -11.77 -0.34 0.29
C ASN A 28 -10.72 -1.36 -0.14
N GLN A 29 -9.44 -1.19 0.24
CA GLN A 29 -8.38 -2.16 -0.05
C GLN A 29 -8.44 -3.40 0.85
N ILE A 30 -8.91 -3.26 2.11
CA ILE A 30 -9.14 -4.39 3.03
C ILE A 30 -10.38 -5.19 2.61
N MET A 31 -11.40 -4.50 2.12
CA MET A 31 -12.71 -5.07 1.79
C MET A 31 -12.59 -6.27 0.86
N GLN A 32 -13.32 -7.34 1.19
CA GLN A 32 -13.45 -8.53 0.35
C GLN A 32 -14.93 -8.82 0.09
N ARG A 33 -15.26 -9.23 -1.12
CA ARG A 33 -16.62 -9.63 -1.53
C ARG A 33 -17.70 -8.58 -1.22
N GLY A 34 -17.32 -7.29 -1.24
CA GLY A 34 -18.24 -6.18 -0.97
C GLY A 34 -18.64 -5.97 0.49
N LYS A 35 -18.04 -6.71 1.45
CA LYS A 35 -18.36 -6.60 2.89
C LYS A 35 -17.67 -5.38 3.52
N LYS A 36 -18.18 -4.18 3.22
CA LYS A 36 -17.57 -2.92 3.65
C LYS A 36 -17.61 -2.73 5.17
N SER A 37 -18.73 -3.03 5.81
CA SER A 37 -18.89 -2.88 7.27
C SER A 37 -17.89 -3.74 8.06
N VAL A 38 -17.52 -4.92 7.56
CA VAL A 38 -16.49 -5.76 8.17
C VAL A 38 -15.12 -5.12 8.03
N ALA A 39 -14.81 -4.55 6.86
CA ALA A 39 -13.55 -3.86 6.62
C ALA A 39 -13.40 -2.60 7.50
N GLU A 40 -14.49 -1.85 7.69
CA GLU A 40 -14.55 -0.69 8.60
C GLU A 40 -14.26 -1.11 10.04
N LYS A 41 -14.92 -2.17 10.54
CA LYS A 41 -14.67 -2.70 11.89
C LYS A 41 -13.21 -3.14 12.07
N ILE A 42 -12.61 -3.79 11.08
CA ILE A 42 -11.20 -4.19 11.12
C ILE A 42 -10.29 -2.96 11.21
N MET A 43 -10.52 -1.95 10.37
CA MET A 43 -9.70 -0.73 10.35
C MET A 43 -9.83 0.06 11.66
N TYR A 44 -11.05 0.28 12.14
CA TYR A 44 -11.26 1.02 13.38
C TYR A 44 -10.67 0.30 14.60
N SER A 45 -10.88 -1.01 14.70
CA SER A 45 -10.28 -1.82 15.75
C SER A 45 -8.74 -1.80 15.70
N ALA A 46 -8.16 -1.80 14.51
CA ALA A 46 -6.71 -1.69 14.36
C ALA A 46 -6.19 -0.32 14.81
N LEU A 47 -6.85 0.78 14.43
CA LEU A 47 -6.48 2.13 14.86
C LEU A 47 -6.65 2.33 16.37
N ASP A 48 -7.71 1.80 16.97
CA ASP A 48 -7.92 1.84 18.43
C ASP A 48 -6.79 1.08 19.16
N GLN A 49 -6.35 -0.07 18.65
CA GLN A 49 -5.20 -0.81 19.19
C GLN A 49 -3.87 -0.06 19.03
N ILE A 50 -3.65 0.62 17.91
CA ILE A 50 -2.46 1.45 17.70
C ILE A 50 -2.42 2.56 18.76
N SER A 51 -3.53 3.26 18.97
CA SER A 51 -3.65 4.30 19.98
C SER A 51 -3.34 3.75 21.39
N ALA A 52 -3.87 2.58 21.74
CA ALA A 52 -3.62 1.94 23.04
C ALA A 52 -2.15 1.52 23.24
N LYS A 53 -1.48 1.02 22.18
CA LYS A 53 -0.11 0.51 22.28
C LYS A 53 0.95 1.60 22.18
N SER A 54 0.82 2.53 21.24
CA SER A 54 1.83 3.55 20.95
C SER A 54 1.64 4.84 21.75
N LYS A 55 0.44 5.08 22.28
CA LYS A 55 0.03 6.36 22.91
C LYS A 55 0.20 7.57 21.97
N GLN A 56 0.29 7.33 20.66
CA GLN A 56 0.38 8.34 19.62
C GLN A 56 -0.94 8.46 18.87
N ASP A 57 -1.08 9.53 18.07
CA ASP A 57 -2.22 9.66 17.17
C ASP A 57 -2.21 8.52 16.14
N PRO A 58 -3.24 7.66 16.10
CA PRO A 58 -3.30 6.53 15.19
C PRO A 58 -3.29 6.93 13.71
N LEU A 59 -3.80 8.12 13.38
CA LEU A 59 -3.75 8.62 12.00
C LEU A 59 -2.32 8.99 11.59
N LYS A 60 -1.55 9.57 12.51
CA LYS A 60 -0.14 9.88 12.26
C LYS A 60 0.67 8.60 12.02
N VAL A 61 0.52 7.59 12.88
CA VAL A 61 1.17 6.28 12.72
C VAL A 61 0.78 5.65 11.37
N PHE A 62 -0.48 5.74 10.98
CA PHE A 62 -0.97 5.25 9.70
C PHE A 62 -0.35 5.99 8.51
N ASP A 63 -0.25 7.31 8.56
CA ASP A 63 0.38 8.12 7.50
C ASP A 63 1.89 7.83 7.43
N ASP A 64 2.59 7.77 8.55
CA ASP A 64 4.01 7.42 8.62
C ASP A 64 4.27 6.02 8.03
N ALA A 65 3.42 5.04 8.35
CA ALA A 65 3.50 3.69 7.77
C ALA A 65 3.30 3.69 6.25
N LEU A 66 2.33 4.46 5.73
CA LEU A 66 2.13 4.60 4.28
C LEU A 66 3.35 5.23 3.59
N ASP A 67 3.94 6.25 4.19
CA ASP A 67 5.10 6.94 3.62
C ASP A 67 6.33 6.02 3.63
N GLN A 68 6.56 5.28 4.72
CA GLN A 68 7.64 4.29 4.81
C GLN A 68 7.52 3.14 3.80
N VAL A 69 6.31 2.73 3.47
CA VAL A 69 6.08 1.62 2.51
C VAL A 69 5.98 2.10 1.07
N SER A 70 5.78 3.39 0.83
CA SER A 70 5.61 3.95 -0.52
C SER A 70 6.88 3.82 -1.38
N PRO A 71 6.84 3.10 -2.52
CA PRO A 71 8.00 2.96 -3.40
C PRO A 71 8.20 4.21 -4.26
N GLN A 72 9.46 4.60 -4.48
CA GLN A 72 9.83 5.66 -5.43
C GLN A 72 9.94 5.12 -6.86
N VAL A 73 10.41 3.87 -7.00
CA VAL A 73 10.63 3.20 -8.27
C VAL A 73 9.98 1.83 -8.28
N GLU A 74 9.56 1.38 -9.43
CA GLU A 74 9.11 0.01 -9.69
C GLU A 74 9.79 -0.53 -10.94
N VAL A 75 9.77 -1.84 -11.12
CA VAL A 75 10.32 -2.51 -12.29
C VAL A 75 9.19 -2.98 -13.17
N LYS A 76 9.23 -2.65 -14.46
CA LYS A 76 8.29 -3.15 -15.47
C LYS A 76 9.01 -3.96 -16.52
N SER A 77 8.43 -5.11 -16.85
CA SER A 77 8.92 -5.95 -17.94
C SER A 77 8.63 -5.29 -19.28
N ARG A 78 9.64 -5.21 -20.15
CA ARG A 78 9.54 -4.73 -21.53
C ARG A 78 10.23 -5.70 -22.47
N ARG A 79 9.58 -6.02 -23.56
CA ARG A 79 10.14 -6.87 -24.63
C ARG A 79 10.78 -5.99 -25.68
N VAL A 80 12.09 -6.19 -25.90
CA VAL A 80 12.87 -5.48 -26.93
C VAL A 80 13.68 -6.50 -27.71
N GLY A 81 13.51 -6.54 -29.04
CA GLY A 81 14.27 -7.46 -29.90
C GLY A 81 14.14 -8.94 -29.55
N GLY A 82 12.99 -9.37 -28.99
CA GLY A 82 12.77 -10.77 -28.57
C GLY A 82 13.18 -11.09 -27.14
N ALA A 83 14.01 -10.29 -26.50
CA ALA A 83 14.38 -10.43 -25.09
C ALA A 83 13.48 -9.60 -24.18
N THR A 84 13.23 -10.10 -22.96
CA THR A 84 12.43 -9.39 -21.94
C THR A 84 13.36 -8.75 -20.93
N TYR A 85 13.29 -7.43 -20.82
CA TYR A 85 14.08 -6.63 -19.88
C TYR A 85 13.20 -6.10 -18.75
N GLN A 86 13.76 -6.06 -17.54
CA GLN A 86 13.15 -5.43 -16.37
C GLN A 86 13.58 -3.96 -16.32
N VAL A 87 12.69 -3.05 -16.70
CA VAL A 87 13.02 -1.62 -16.81
C VAL A 87 12.56 -0.88 -15.57
N PRO A 88 13.46 -0.19 -14.84
CA PRO A 88 13.10 0.63 -13.70
C PRO A 88 12.40 1.91 -14.17
N ILE A 89 11.28 2.23 -13.54
CA ILE A 89 10.49 3.45 -13.80
C ILE A 89 10.07 4.11 -12.50
N GLU A 90 9.98 5.43 -12.53
CA GLU A 90 9.44 6.20 -11.41
C GLU A 90 7.93 5.94 -11.24
N VAL A 91 7.50 5.84 -10.00
CA VAL A 91 6.10 5.58 -9.68
C VAL A 91 5.35 6.90 -9.48
N LYS A 92 4.22 7.09 -10.18
CA LYS A 92 3.33 8.24 -10.00
C LYS A 92 2.75 8.25 -8.57
N SER A 93 2.52 9.44 -7.98
CA SER A 93 2.06 9.59 -6.59
C SER A 93 0.81 8.79 -6.24
N SER A 94 -0.19 8.79 -7.12
CA SER A 94 -1.41 8.00 -6.92
C SER A 94 -1.16 6.50 -6.87
N ARG A 95 -0.19 6.00 -7.65
CA ARG A 95 0.21 4.61 -7.69
C ARG A 95 1.09 4.23 -6.50
N LYS A 96 1.97 5.15 -6.02
CA LYS A 96 2.75 4.94 -4.79
C LYS A 96 1.84 4.56 -3.63
N MET A 97 0.81 5.37 -3.40
CA MET A 97 -0.15 5.13 -2.34
C MET A 97 -0.92 3.81 -2.52
N ALA A 98 -1.35 3.49 -3.74
CA ALA A 98 -2.06 2.24 -4.02
C ALA A 98 -1.17 1.00 -3.77
N LEU A 99 0.12 1.08 -4.12
CA LEU A 99 1.09 0.01 -3.85
C LEU A 99 1.35 -0.14 -2.36
N ALA A 100 1.58 0.96 -1.63
CA ALA A 100 1.78 0.94 -0.19
C ALA A 100 0.60 0.29 0.55
N MET A 101 -0.62 0.71 0.25
CA MET A 101 -1.83 0.14 0.85
C MET A 101 -1.94 -1.36 0.56
N ARG A 102 -1.70 -1.77 -0.68
CA ARG A 102 -1.77 -3.20 -1.08
C ARG A 102 -0.72 -4.02 -0.37
N TRP A 103 0.52 -3.53 -0.27
CA TRP A 103 1.60 -4.25 0.39
C TRP A 103 1.36 -4.39 1.89
N LEU A 104 0.90 -3.32 2.56
CA LEU A 104 0.50 -3.39 3.98
C LEU A 104 -0.58 -4.44 4.23
N VAL A 105 -1.65 -4.44 3.44
CA VAL A 105 -2.73 -5.44 3.60
C VAL A 105 -2.24 -6.85 3.30
N THR A 106 -1.39 -7.02 2.27
CA THR A 106 -0.85 -8.34 1.92
C THR A 106 0.12 -8.86 2.98
N SER A 107 0.98 -8.01 3.52
CA SER A 107 1.92 -8.36 4.59
C SER A 107 1.18 -8.65 5.89
N ALA A 108 0.20 -7.84 6.26
CA ALA A 108 -0.66 -8.10 7.42
C ALA A 108 -1.34 -9.46 7.34
N LYS A 109 -1.88 -9.86 6.19
CA LYS A 109 -2.52 -11.18 6.00
C LYS A 109 -1.58 -12.35 6.28
N LYS A 110 -0.28 -12.21 6.05
CA LYS A 110 0.72 -13.28 6.25
C LYS A 110 1.12 -13.46 7.72
N ARG A 111 0.80 -12.50 8.58
CA ARG A 111 1.15 -12.56 10.01
C ARG A 111 0.44 -13.71 10.72
N SER A 112 1.01 -14.15 11.84
CA SER A 112 0.55 -15.30 12.62
C SER A 112 -0.59 -15.03 13.57
N GLU A 113 -0.93 -13.74 13.85
CA GLU A 113 -2.01 -13.38 14.76
C GLU A 113 -3.37 -13.93 14.25
N LYS A 114 -4.32 -14.17 15.15
CA LYS A 114 -5.61 -14.77 14.80
C LYS A 114 -6.56 -13.78 14.11
N LYS A 115 -6.66 -12.55 14.63
CA LYS A 115 -7.61 -11.54 14.12
C LYS A 115 -6.92 -10.62 13.12
N MET A 116 -7.62 -10.28 12.04
CA MET A 116 -7.08 -9.37 11.02
C MET A 116 -6.80 -7.96 11.57
N ALA A 117 -7.57 -7.50 12.56
CA ALA A 117 -7.33 -6.21 13.22
C ALA A 117 -5.98 -6.20 13.95
N ASP A 118 -5.64 -7.29 14.66
CA ASP A 118 -4.36 -7.41 15.39
C ASP A 118 -3.18 -7.47 14.40
N LYS A 119 -3.33 -8.27 13.32
CA LYS A 119 -2.36 -8.35 12.22
C LYS A 119 -2.08 -6.98 11.63
N LEU A 120 -3.13 -6.23 11.33
CA LEU A 120 -3.04 -4.92 10.71
C LEU A 120 -2.42 -3.89 11.64
N ALA A 121 -2.84 -3.85 12.91
CA ALA A 121 -2.29 -2.94 13.90
C ALA A 121 -0.78 -3.15 14.10
N ASN A 122 -0.35 -4.40 14.23
CA ASN A 122 1.07 -4.71 14.42
C ASN A 122 1.90 -4.40 13.16
N GLU A 123 1.37 -4.71 11.95
CA GLU A 123 2.07 -4.35 10.71
C GLU A 123 2.21 -2.84 10.52
N LEU A 124 1.17 -2.06 10.85
CA LEU A 124 1.23 -0.60 10.77
C LEU A 124 2.23 0.00 11.77
N LEU A 125 2.28 -0.50 13.00
CA LEU A 125 3.26 -0.09 14.00
C LEU A 125 4.70 -0.38 13.55
N GLU A 126 4.97 -1.61 13.10
CA GLU A 126 6.29 -1.98 12.60
C GLU A 126 6.67 -1.17 11.35
N ALA A 127 5.71 -0.93 10.44
CA ALA A 127 5.97 -0.15 9.24
C ALA A 127 6.26 1.31 9.55
N SER A 128 5.60 1.93 10.54
CA SER A 128 5.90 3.31 10.96
C SER A 128 7.31 3.45 11.53
N ASP A 129 7.82 2.39 12.16
CA ASP A 129 9.21 2.31 12.65
C ASP A 129 10.23 1.94 11.54
N GLY A 130 9.80 1.82 10.30
CA GLY A 130 10.65 1.42 9.17
C GLY A 130 11.01 -0.07 9.14
N ARG A 131 10.25 -0.92 9.82
CA ARG A 131 10.40 -2.37 9.93
C ARG A 131 9.21 -3.09 9.31
N GLY A 132 9.21 -4.41 9.33
CA GLY A 132 8.09 -5.24 8.85
C GLY A 132 8.21 -5.68 7.39
N GLU A 133 7.35 -6.63 7.02
CA GLU A 133 7.38 -7.27 5.70
C GLU A 133 6.98 -6.31 4.56
N ALA A 134 6.12 -5.33 4.82
CA ALA A 134 5.73 -4.34 3.83
C ALA A 134 6.90 -3.42 3.46
N VAL A 135 7.68 -2.98 4.46
CA VAL A 135 8.89 -2.16 4.25
C VAL A 135 9.96 -2.98 3.53
N LYS A 136 10.15 -4.24 3.92
CA LYS A 136 11.06 -5.16 3.22
C LYS A 136 10.67 -5.30 1.75
N LYS A 137 9.38 -5.43 1.43
CA LYS A 137 8.90 -5.47 0.05
C LYS A 137 9.27 -4.23 -0.75
N ARG A 138 9.20 -3.03 -0.15
CA ARG A 138 9.68 -1.79 -0.77
C ARG A 138 11.18 -1.86 -1.04
N GLN A 139 11.96 -2.25 -0.03
CA GLN A 139 13.43 -2.36 -0.16
C GLN A 139 13.84 -3.33 -1.25
N ASP A 140 13.20 -4.50 -1.34
CA ASP A 140 13.46 -5.49 -2.38
C ASP A 140 13.11 -4.95 -3.77
N THR A 141 12.00 -4.20 -3.88
CA THR A 141 11.63 -3.55 -5.15
C THR A 141 12.66 -2.51 -5.57
N HIS A 142 13.16 -1.69 -4.63
CA HIS A 142 14.22 -0.71 -4.89
C HIS A 142 15.54 -1.41 -5.29
N LYS A 143 15.95 -2.47 -4.59
CA LYS A 143 17.14 -3.26 -4.95
C LYS A 143 17.02 -3.84 -6.36
N MET A 144 15.85 -4.38 -6.73
CA MET A 144 15.63 -4.85 -8.10
C MET A 144 15.71 -3.73 -9.14
N ALA A 145 15.19 -2.53 -8.83
CA ALA A 145 15.28 -1.38 -9.72
C ALA A 145 16.73 -0.91 -9.89
N ASP A 146 17.51 -0.88 -8.81
CA ASP A 146 18.92 -0.51 -8.83
C ASP A 146 19.76 -1.52 -9.62
N ALA A 147 19.53 -2.82 -9.44
CA ALA A 147 20.20 -3.88 -10.19
C ALA A 147 19.93 -3.79 -11.70
N ASN A 148 18.74 -3.30 -12.09
CA ASN A 148 18.35 -3.14 -13.49
C ASN A 148 18.53 -1.72 -14.03
N LYS A 149 19.26 -0.86 -13.32
CA LYS A 149 19.45 0.54 -13.69
C LYS A 149 20.08 0.73 -15.07
N ALA A 150 20.93 -0.21 -15.51
CA ALA A 150 21.54 -0.21 -16.84
C ALA A 150 20.48 -0.22 -17.98
N PHE A 151 19.28 -0.74 -17.75
CA PHE A 151 18.20 -0.80 -18.72
C PHE A 151 17.25 0.41 -18.67
N SER A 152 17.56 1.43 -17.88
CA SER A 152 16.71 2.62 -17.73
C SER A 152 16.48 3.39 -19.03
N HIS A 153 17.40 3.30 -20.00
CA HIS A 153 17.27 3.92 -21.31
C HIS A 153 16.15 3.29 -22.19
N PHE A 154 15.64 2.13 -21.83
CA PHE A 154 14.47 1.52 -22.48
C PHE A 154 13.13 2.07 -21.96
N ARG A 155 13.12 3.21 -21.25
CA ARG A 155 11.90 3.88 -20.81
C ARG A 155 11.01 4.28 -21.98
N PHE A 156 9.72 4.41 -21.72
CA PHE A 156 8.72 5.01 -22.61
C PHE A 156 8.53 6.46 -22.27
#